data_3c515bcd8724d52991feb5e823a37f19
#
_entry.id   3c515bcd8724d52991feb5e823a37f19
#
_cell.length_a   1.000
_cell.length_b   1.000
_cell.length_c   1.000
_cell.angle_alpha   90.00
_cell.angle_beta   90.00
_cell.angle_gamma   90.00
#
_symmetry.space_group_name_H-M   'P 1'
#
loop_
_entity.id
_entity.type
_entity.pdbx_description
1 polymer ?
#
loop_
_entity_poly.entity_id
_entity_poly.type
_entity_poly.pdbx_seq_one_letter_code
_entity_poly.pdbx_strand_id
1 'polypeptide(L)'
;MQPEYIYRQVRRACSSTRTTIGIAIISATLLILAPATRAQAEQPTLRKAVLVSRDSSETTKLRRELGALRARVEDLERKLSAQAPALGEAKSLVAPGETPLQPFPPKTAEQLELERKLAQELGSGPSQPSTLPSEQASAGATVTPVTSVGGGKQYANLSFDGLFAGGASTAEDVPQLETGGHDPVQRGFTVQNVEMVVEGAVDPYFRGQGNMVYQIDKMGGTTVELEEAYLTSTALSHDLQMKAGMYFTEFGRLNAQHPHTWDFADQPLVSGRFLGPDGLRGPGARLSWLAPTSFYTEAFLSIQNSQGGTAASFRDVPGEVVFGRPIQERPVRSTGDLLFVPRIASSFDLSETQTLLLGATAAFGPNGAGSRTRTRLLGGDLFWKWKPNDAEGGFPFVKWQSEAMSRRYEVDAFAPDSGTTGVGGLILPAEAIVDWGFYSQVLWGFQRGWVAGLRADYLRGANSKPYVSDPMGVERWRLSPNLTWYPTEFSKVRLQFNHDRVGTSRNEESLWLQVEFLIGSHGAHKF
;
A
#
# COMPACT_ATOMS: atom_id res chain seq x y z
N MET A 1 -2.17 38.45 -33.37
CA MET A 1 -3.35 38.72 -32.52
C MET A 1 -2.83 38.96 -31.11
N GLN A 2 -3.13 40.11 -30.54
CA GLN A 2 -2.41 40.70 -29.38
C GLN A 2 -2.83 40.07 -28.05
N PRO A 3 -1.95 39.99 -27.04
CA PRO A 3 -2.17 39.35 -25.74
C PRO A 3 -3.21 40.04 -24.84
N GLU A 4 -3.68 41.21 -25.15
CA GLU A 4 -4.62 41.97 -24.31
C GLU A 4 -6.06 41.41 -24.30
N TYR A 5 -6.44 40.56 -25.25
CA TYR A 5 -7.81 40.02 -25.32
C TYR A 5 -8.06 38.90 -24.28
N ILE A 6 -7.04 38.16 -23.90
CA ILE A 6 -7.15 37.06 -22.92
C ILE A 6 -7.21 37.60 -21.49
N TYR A 7 -6.56 38.72 -21.21
CA TYR A 7 -6.54 39.33 -19.87
C TYR A 7 -7.88 39.95 -19.44
N ARG A 8 -8.70 40.39 -20.39
CA ARG A 8 -10.04 40.96 -20.09
C ARG A 8 -11.13 39.90 -19.87
N GLN A 9 -10.98 38.71 -20.38
CA GLN A 9 -11.94 37.60 -20.13
C GLN A 9 -11.75 36.98 -18.73
N VAL A 10 -10.52 36.88 -18.24
CA VAL A 10 -10.21 36.33 -16.91
C VAL A 10 -10.68 37.26 -15.78
N ARG A 11 -10.67 38.56 -15.98
CA ARG A 11 -11.12 39.53 -14.95
C ARG A 11 -12.64 39.60 -14.77
N ARG A 12 -13.44 39.18 -15.74
CA ARG A 12 -14.92 39.11 -15.62
C ARG A 12 -15.44 37.85 -14.95
N ALA A 13 -14.66 36.77 -14.94
CA ALA A 13 -15.03 35.51 -14.26
C ALA A 13 -14.73 35.53 -12.74
N CYS A 14 -13.84 36.40 -12.25
CA CYS A 14 -13.46 36.46 -10.84
C CYS A 14 -14.27 37.42 -9.96
N SER A 15 -15.27 38.16 -10.50
CA SER A 15 -15.98 39.17 -9.72
C SER A 15 -17.40 38.79 -9.28
N SER A 16 -17.89 37.56 -9.54
CA SER A 16 -19.28 37.19 -9.19
C SER A 16 -19.41 36.02 -8.21
N THR A 17 -18.31 35.54 -7.57
CA THR A 17 -18.37 34.37 -6.68
C THR A 17 -17.71 34.63 -5.30
N ARG A 18 -17.85 35.85 -4.80
CA ARG A 18 -17.48 36.18 -3.42
C ARG A 18 -18.72 36.60 -2.65
N THR A 19 -19.58 35.68 -2.19
CA THR A 19 -20.49 35.91 -1.08
C THR A 19 -21.43 34.71 -0.82
N THR A 20 -21.04 33.45 -0.90
CA THR A 20 -21.96 32.36 -0.47
C THR A 20 -21.28 31.11 0.10
N ILE A 21 -20.01 31.16 0.50
CA ILE A 21 -19.32 30.00 1.11
C ILE A 21 -19.04 30.17 2.61
N GLY A 22 -19.57 31.22 3.24
CA GLY A 22 -19.24 31.58 4.62
C GLY A 22 -20.22 31.10 5.72
N ILE A 23 -21.35 30.46 5.44
CA ILE A 23 -22.39 30.21 6.45
C ILE A 23 -23.01 28.80 6.42
N ALA A 24 -22.37 27.80 5.86
CA ALA A 24 -22.91 26.43 5.78
C ALA A 24 -22.22 25.39 6.68
N ILE A 25 -21.31 25.76 7.58
CA ILE A 25 -20.55 24.80 8.39
C ILE A 25 -20.96 24.75 9.88
N ILE A 26 -21.95 25.53 10.33
CA ILE A 26 -22.31 25.61 11.76
C ILE A 26 -23.74 25.07 12.09
N SER A 27 -24.44 24.42 11.19
CA SER A 27 -25.82 23.96 11.46
C SER A 27 -26.07 22.45 11.40
N ALA A 28 -25.08 21.61 11.42
CA ALA A 28 -25.22 20.13 11.30
C ALA A 28 -24.99 19.35 12.61
N THR A 29 -25.04 19.99 13.80
CA THR A 29 -24.73 19.31 15.07
C THR A 29 -25.85 19.25 16.08
N LEU A 30 -27.11 19.39 15.69
CA LEU A 30 -28.22 19.24 16.64
C LEU A 30 -29.50 18.80 15.94
N LEU A 31 -29.64 17.49 15.64
CA LEU A 31 -30.94 16.83 15.43
C LEU A 31 -30.81 15.30 15.34
N ILE A 32 -30.50 14.64 16.45
CA ILE A 32 -30.76 13.20 16.62
C ILE A 32 -31.30 13.04 18.05
N LEU A 33 -32.62 13.16 18.20
CA LEU A 33 -33.43 12.61 19.29
C LEU A 33 -34.90 12.96 19.03
N ALA A 34 -35.65 12.08 18.38
CA ALA A 34 -37.10 11.99 18.52
C ALA A 34 -37.57 10.58 18.09
N PRO A 35 -38.61 10.03 18.74
CA PRO A 35 -38.87 8.60 18.77
C PRO A 35 -39.73 8.08 17.60
N ALA A 36 -39.51 6.80 17.30
CA ALA A 36 -40.22 6.04 16.29
C ALA A 36 -41.73 5.93 16.55
N THR A 37 -42.54 6.30 15.58
CA THR A 37 -43.94 5.93 15.48
C THR A 37 -44.13 4.81 14.46
N ARG A 38 -44.82 3.77 14.91
CA ARG A 38 -45.21 2.56 14.20
C ARG A 38 -46.04 2.88 12.94
N ALA A 39 -45.64 2.35 11.79
CA ALA A 39 -46.50 2.16 10.64
C ALA A 39 -46.57 0.67 10.28
N GLN A 40 -47.80 0.18 10.10
CA GLN A 40 -48.13 -1.20 9.81
C GLN A 40 -47.69 -1.64 8.43
N ALA A 41 -47.16 -2.85 8.35
CA ALA A 41 -46.76 -3.50 7.14
C ALA A 41 -47.95 -4.09 6.38
N GLU A 42 -48.11 -3.73 5.12
CA GLU A 42 -48.85 -4.51 4.12
C GLU A 42 -47.91 -5.51 3.44
N GLN A 43 -48.34 -6.78 3.35
CA GLN A 43 -47.60 -7.85 2.72
C GLN A 43 -47.77 -7.81 1.20
N PRO A 44 -46.68 -7.89 0.39
CA PRO A 44 -46.84 -8.21 -1.03
C PRO A 44 -46.81 -9.72 -1.27
N THR A 45 -47.75 -10.13 -2.07
CA THR A 45 -48.00 -11.48 -2.59
C THR A 45 -46.81 -12.11 -3.29
N LEU A 46 -46.53 -13.37 -2.92
CA LEU A 46 -45.57 -14.30 -3.55
C LEU A 46 -45.80 -14.43 -5.06
N ARG A 47 -44.89 -13.96 -5.88
CA ARG A 47 -44.71 -14.41 -7.27
C ARG A 47 -43.82 -15.66 -7.27
N LYS A 48 -44.33 -16.74 -7.88
CA LYS A 48 -43.63 -17.98 -8.10
C LYS A 48 -42.28 -17.78 -8.80
N ALA A 49 -41.20 -18.13 -8.12
CA ALA A 49 -39.88 -18.26 -8.72
C ALA A 49 -39.86 -19.51 -9.62
N VAL A 50 -39.48 -19.36 -10.85
CA VAL A 50 -39.21 -20.45 -11.79
C VAL A 50 -37.91 -21.12 -11.35
N LEU A 51 -38.00 -22.34 -10.85
CA LEU A 51 -36.86 -23.21 -10.60
C LEU A 51 -36.26 -23.64 -11.94
N VAL A 52 -35.11 -23.05 -12.29
CA VAL A 52 -34.24 -23.61 -13.32
C VAL A 52 -33.64 -24.89 -12.76
N SER A 53 -33.99 -26.04 -13.37
CA SER A 53 -33.42 -27.35 -13.04
C SER A 53 -31.93 -27.33 -13.37
N ARG A 54 -31.08 -27.16 -12.36
CA ARG A 54 -29.64 -27.42 -12.49
C ARG A 54 -29.42 -28.91 -12.66
N ASP A 55 -28.61 -29.23 -13.65
CA ASP A 55 -28.26 -30.58 -14.08
C ASP A 55 -27.82 -31.48 -12.90
N SER A 56 -28.61 -32.49 -12.60
CA SER A 56 -28.40 -33.43 -11.50
C SER A 56 -27.14 -34.29 -11.70
N SER A 57 -26.63 -34.38 -12.92
CA SER A 57 -25.44 -35.15 -13.26
C SER A 57 -24.16 -34.51 -12.77
N GLU A 58 -24.02 -33.18 -12.89
CA GLU A 58 -22.86 -32.41 -12.47
C GLU A 58 -22.73 -32.36 -10.93
N THR A 59 -23.85 -32.19 -10.24
CA THR A 59 -23.92 -32.24 -8.77
C THR A 59 -23.52 -33.63 -8.22
N THR A 60 -23.87 -34.68 -8.93
CA THR A 60 -23.52 -36.06 -8.57
C THR A 60 -22.03 -36.34 -8.81
N LYS A 61 -21.46 -35.79 -9.89
CA LYS A 61 -20.01 -35.88 -10.18
C LYS A 61 -19.18 -35.16 -9.11
N LEU A 62 -19.54 -33.92 -8.77
CA LEU A 62 -18.90 -33.16 -7.71
C LEU A 62 -18.96 -33.84 -6.34
N ARG A 63 -20.08 -34.48 -5.98
CA ARG A 63 -20.18 -35.26 -4.72
C ARG A 63 -19.25 -36.47 -4.71
N ARG A 64 -19.07 -37.15 -5.85
CA ARG A 64 -18.10 -38.27 -5.95
C ARG A 64 -16.67 -37.79 -5.82
N GLU A 65 -16.29 -36.67 -6.48
CA GLU A 65 -14.96 -36.11 -6.37
C GLU A 65 -14.65 -35.62 -4.95
N LEU A 66 -15.62 -34.99 -4.28
CA LEU A 66 -15.50 -34.61 -2.87
C LEU A 66 -15.32 -35.82 -1.93
N GLY A 67 -16.03 -36.91 -2.19
CA GLY A 67 -15.88 -38.16 -1.45
C GLY A 67 -14.50 -38.80 -1.62
N ALA A 68 -13.97 -38.78 -2.86
CA ALA A 68 -12.64 -39.30 -3.16
C ALA A 68 -11.51 -38.43 -2.52
N LEU A 69 -11.68 -37.11 -2.50
CA LEU A 69 -10.76 -36.20 -1.83
C LEU A 69 -10.75 -36.42 -0.31
N ARG A 70 -11.91 -36.57 0.33
CA ARG A 70 -11.99 -36.84 1.77
C ARG A 70 -11.29 -38.15 2.14
N ALA A 71 -11.53 -39.22 1.38
CA ALA A 71 -10.85 -40.49 1.60
C ALA A 71 -9.33 -40.39 1.47
N ARG A 72 -8.84 -39.54 0.57
CA ARG A 72 -7.41 -39.30 0.36
C ARG A 72 -6.77 -38.48 1.51
N VAL A 73 -7.50 -37.53 2.08
CA VAL A 73 -7.09 -36.78 3.26
C VAL A 73 -6.98 -37.70 4.47
N GLU A 74 -8.00 -38.55 4.72
CA GLU A 74 -7.97 -39.51 5.83
C GLU A 74 -6.84 -40.55 5.70
N ASP A 75 -6.50 -40.97 4.48
CA ASP A 75 -5.35 -41.84 4.23
C ASP A 75 -4.01 -41.17 4.51
N LEU A 76 -3.87 -39.90 4.13
CA LEU A 76 -2.67 -39.09 4.42
C LEU A 76 -2.52 -38.83 5.93
N GLU A 77 -3.59 -38.50 6.63
CA GLU A 77 -3.61 -38.32 8.09
C GLU A 77 -3.20 -39.61 8.82
N ARG A 78 -3.70 -40.75 8.37
CA ARG A 78 -3.32 -42.04 8.92
C ARG A 78 -1.84 -42.38 8.69
N LYS A 79 -1.30 -42.06 7.51
CA LYS A 79 0.11 -42.24 7.20
C LYS A 79 1.01 -41.31 8.02
N LEU A 80 0.57 -40.08 8.24
CA LEU A 80 1.29 -39.09 9.06
C LEU A 80 1.30 -39.54 10.53
N SER A 81 0.18 -40.03 11.06
CA SER A 81 0.06 -40.57 12.42
C SER A 81 0.88 -41.83 12.62
N ALA A 82 1.02 -42.66 11.58
CA ALA A 82 1.85 -43.87 11.63
C ALA A 82 3.36 -43.56 11.58
N GLN A 83 3.76 -42.40 11.05
CA GLN A 83 5.16 -41.98 11.03
C GLN A 83 5.57 -41.20 12.30
N ALA A 84 4.61 -40.74 13.09
CA ALA A 84 4.88 -39.99 14.32
C ALA A 84 5.72 -40.76 15.38
N PRO A 85 5.55 -42.10 15.56
CA PRO A 85 6.40 -42.84 16.50
C PRO A 85 7.86 -42.97 16.07
N ALA A 86 8.15 -43.02 14.77
CA ALA A 86 9.52 -43.15 14.25
C ALA A 86 10.38 -41.88 14.44
N LEU A 87 9.74 -40.70 14.56
CA LEU A 87 10.41 -39.42 14.86
C LEU A 87 10.69 -39.25 16.38
N GLY A 88 9.95 -39.96 17.25
CA GLY A 88 10.15 -39.97 18.69
C GLY A 88 11.38 -40.78 19.13
N GLU A 89 11.73 -41.85 18.41
CA GLU A 89 12.87 -42.72 18.75
C GLU A 89 14.22 -42.18 18.24
N ALA A 90 14.23 -41.27 17.29
CA ALA A 90 15.47 -40.63 16.80
C ALA A 90 16.09 -39.62 17.80
N LYS A 91 15.43 -39.28 18.90
CA LYS A 91 15.96 -38.39 19.97
C LYS A 91 16.63 -39.10 21.12
N SER A 92 16.73 -40.45 21.13
CA SER A 92 17.26 -41.23 22.21
C SER A 92 18.66 -41.85 21.98
N LEU A 93 19.40 -41.39 20.96
CA LEU A 93 20.79 -41.82 20.74
C LEU A 93 21.75 -40.65 21.00
N VAL A 94 21.75 -40.13 22.22
CA VAL A 94 22.89 -39.40 22.79
C VAL A 94 23.65 -40.35 23.71
N ALA A 95 24.88 -40.62 23.35
CA ALA A 95 25.80 -41.49 24.08
C ALA A 95 26.09 -40.94 25.49
N PRO A 96 26.22 -41.80 26.51
CA PRO A 96 26.60 -41.37 27.84
C PRO A 96 28.11 -41.11 27.88
N GLY A 97 28.52 -39.87 28.03
CA GLY A 97 29.92 -39.54 28.21
C GLY A 97 30.30 -38.09 27.93
N GLU A 98 29.59 -37.12 28.48
CA GLU A 98 30.11 -35.75 28.52
C GLU A 98 30.43 -35.38 29.98
N THR A 99 31.72 -35.16 30.18
CA THR A 99 32.30 -34.54 31.39
C THR A 99 31.68 -33.14 31.57
N PRO A 100 31.36 -32.71 32.80
CA PRO A 100 30.81 -31.37 33.03
C PRO A 100 31.81 -30.30 32.54
N LEU A 101 31.34 -29.41 31.68
CA LEU A 101 32.09 -28.23 31.25
C LEU A 101 32.49 -27.43 32.51
N GLN A 102 33.78 -27.26 32.70
CA GLN A 102 34.31 -26.40 33.77
C GLN A 102 33.86 -24.95 33.49
N PRO A 103 33.53 -24.18 34.53
CA PRO A 103 33.23 -22.75 34.38
C PRO A 103 34.45 -22.03 33.81
N PHE A 104 34.21 -21.15 32.82
CA PHE A 104 35.25 -20.31 32.25
C PHE A 104 36.05 -19.61 33.34
N PRO A 105 37.37 -19.50 33.21
CA PRO A 105 38.20 -18.80 34.17
C PRO A 105 37.74 -17.32 34.27
N PRO A 106 37.76 -16.72 35.45
CA PRO A 106 37.38 -15.32 35.62
C PRO A 106 38.28 -14.43 34.74
N LYS A 107 37.69 -13.44 34.09
CA LYS A 107 38.41 -12.47 33.25
C LYS A 107 39.57 -11.86 34.01
N THR A 108 40.71 -11.76 33.38
CA THR A 108 41.91 -11.14 33.99
C THR A 108 41.69 -9.64 34.18
N ALA A 109 42.39 -9.04 35.16
CA ALA A 109 42.32 -7.60 35.43
C ALA A 109 42.63 -6.77 34.18
N GLU A 110 43.51 -7.26 33.30
CA GLU A 110 43.90 -6.64 32.03
C GLU A 110 42.77 -6.65 30.99
N GLN A 111 41.98 -7.72 30.95
CA GLN A 111 40.81 -7.82 30.08
C GLN A 111 39.69 -6.88 30.52
N LEU A 112 39.48 -6.74 31.83
CA LEU A 112 38.50 -5.79 32.38
C LEU A 112 38.93 -4.33 32.17
N GLU A 113 40.22 -4.04 32.21
CA GLU A 113 40.75 -2.70 31.94
C GLU A 113 40.67 -2.33 30.44
N LEU A 114 40.89 -3.31 29.56
CA LEU A 114 40.71 -3.13 28.10
C LEU A 114 39.26 -2.91 27.73
N GLU A 115 38.32 -3.67 28.30
CA GLU A 115 36.88 -3.45 28.11
C GLU A 115 36.44 -2.07 28.62
N ARG A 116 37.02 -1.60 29.72
CA ARG A 116 36.72 -0.27 30.28
C ARG A 116 37.29 0.86 29.43
N LYS A 117 38.48 0.70 28.85
CA LYS A 117 39.05 1.66 27.88
C LYS A 117 38.25 1.71 26.58
N LEU A 118 37.85 0.55 26.08
CA LEU A 118 37.03 0.48 24.88
C LEU A 118 35.65 1.14 25.09
N ALA A 119 35.04 0.94 26.26
CA ALA A 119 33.79 1.60 26.61
C ALA A 119 33.93 3.12 26.80
N GLN A 120 35.10 3.59 27.26
CA GLN A 120 35.40 5.02 27.34
C GLN A 120 35.70 5.66 25.96
N GLU A 121 36.39 4.97 25.08
CA GLU A 121 36.66 5.47 23.71
C GLU A 121 35.40 5.48 22.83
N LEU A 122 34.50 4.53 23.00
CA LEU A 122 33.20 4.51 22.33
C LEU A 122 32.21 5.55 22.87
N GLY A 123 32.45 6.09 24.08
CA GLY A 123 31.60 7.13 24.71
C GLY A 123 32.10 8.56 24.57
N SER A 124 33.28 8.82 23.99
CA SER A 124 33.92 10.15 23.96
C SER A 124 34.47 10.59 22.60
N GLY A 125 33.81 10.19 21.51
CA GLY A 125 34.09 10.78 20.19
C GLY A 125 33.40 12.13 20.03
N PRO A 126 34.09 13.19 19.49
CA PRO A 126 33.45 14.47 19.26
C PRO A 126 32.34 14.35 18.21
N SER A 127 31.18 14.87 18.56
CA SER A 127 30.01 14.98 17.71
C SER A 127 30.34 15.78 16.45
N GLN A 128 30.48 15.13 15.31
CA GLN A 128 30.33 15.79 14.03
C GLN A 128 28.87 15.66 13.57
N PRO A 129 28.26 16.70 13.02
CA PRO A 129 26.90 16.67 12.57
C PRO A 129 26.80 15.86 11.29
N SER A 130 26.38 14.61 11.37
CA SER A 130 25.94 13.87 10.19
C SER A 130 24.51 14.26 9.88
N THR A 131 24.36 15.17 8.93
CA THR A 131 23.10 15.54 8.30
C THR A 131 22.70 14.46 7.30
N LEU A 132 22.08 13.40 7.79
CA LEU A 132 21.26 12.50 6.98
C LEU A 132 19.96 12.28 7.75
N PRO A 133 18.79 12.44 7.15
CA PRO A 133 17.56 11.93 7.73
C PRO A 133 17.54 10.42 7.55
N SER A 134 18.41 9.71 8.23
CA SER A 134 18.23 8.30 8.50
C SER A 134 17.06 8.19 9.46
N GLU A 135 16.18 7.24 9.24
CA GLU A 135 15.20 6.80 10.22
C GLU A 135 15.92 6.43 11.53
N GLN A 136 16.16 7.41 12.37
CA GLN A 136 16.63 7.16 13.72
C GLN A 136 15.43 6.73 14.55
N ALA A 137 15.46 5.45 14.95
CA ALA A 137 14.63 4.97 16.03
C ALA A 137 14.77 5.91 17.23
N SER A 138 13.65 6.45 17.70
CA SER A 138 13.61 7.28 18.90
C SER A 138 14.14 6.50 20.09
N ALA A 139 15.14 7.05 20.77
CA ALA A 139 15.66 6.52 22.03
C ALA A 139 14.53 6.51 23.07
N GLY A 140 13.99 5.35 23.38
CA GLY A 140 12.94 5.17 24.40
C GLY A 140 12.27 3.79 24.38
N ALA A 141 12.24 3.08 23.27
CA ALA A 141 11.73 1.72 23.23
C ALA A 141 12.84 0.76 23.60
N THR A 142 12.71 0.06 24.71
CA THR A 142 13.53 -1.11 25.05
C THR A 142 13.26 -2.18 24.01
N VAL A 143 14.11 -2.25 22.99
CA VAL A 143 14.09 -3.31 21.99
C VAL A 143 14.42 -4.61 22.71
N THR A 144 13.45 -5.47 22.92
CA THR A 144 13.68 -6.84 23.40
C THR A 144 14.13 -7.67 22.21
N PRO A 145 15.40 -8.08 22.11
CA PRO A 145 15.85 -8.95 21.04
C PRO A 145 15.14 -10.30 21.15
N VAL A 146 14.42 -10.71 20.12
CA VAL A 146 13.63 -11.95 20.12
C VAL A 146 14.51 -13.19 20.08
N THR A 147 15.71 -13.11 19.51
CA THR A 147 16.71 -14.19 19.58
C THR A 147 18.12 -13.67 19.28
N SER A 148 19.10 -14.01 20.11
CA SER A 148 20.50 -14.00 19.74
C SER A 148 20.88 -15.40 19.24
N VAL A 149 20.97 -15.60 17.94
CA VAL A 149 21.46 -16.86 17.36
C VAL A 149 22.96 -16.70 17.08
N GLY A 150 23.79 -17.42 17.83
CA GLY A 150 25.23 -17.52 17.60
C GLY A 150 26.01 -16.25 17.92
N GLY A 151 26.73 -16.19 19.03
CA GLY A 151 27.88 -15.34 19.43
C GLY A 151 28.12 -13.93 18.87
N GLY A 152 27.33 -13.45 17.92
CA GLY A 152 27.39 -12.14 17.30
C GLY A 152 26.18 -11.28 17.70
N LYS A 153 26.31 -9.96 17.61
CA LYS A 153 25.22 -8.99 17.86
C LYS A 153 24.22 -8.98 16.69
N GLN A 154 23.59 -10.13 16.40
CA GLN A 154 22.47 -10.21 15.49
C GLN A 154 21.20 -9.91 16.27
N TYR A 155 20.38 -8.97 15.80
CA TYR A 155 19.06 -8.70 16.38
C TYR A 155 18.02 -8.81 15.27
N ALA A 156 16.89 -9.39 15.61
CA ALA A 156 15.70 -9.34 14.79
C ALA A 156 14.60 -8.65 15.60
N ASN A 157 13.94 -7.71 14.97
CA ASN A 157 12.76 -7.04 15.48
C ASN A 157 11.54 -7.72 14.91
N LEU A 158 10.54 -7.95 15.74
CA LEU A 158 9.22 -8.42 15.33
C LEU A 158 8.21 -7.35 15.69
N SER A 159 7.38 -6.99 14.74
CA SER A 159 6.23 -6.12 14.98
C SER A 159 4.96 -6.69 14.39
N PHE A 160 3.83 -6.26 14.92
CA PHE A 160 2.51 -6.65 14.52
C PHE A 160 1.61 -5.41 14.48
N ASP A 161 0.95 -5.21 13.35
CA ASP A 161 -0.01 -4.14 13.13
C ASP A 161 -1.40 -4.71 12.85
N GLY A 162 -2.44 -4.08 13.37
CA GLY A 162 -3.82 -4.41 13.09
C GLY A 162 -4.62 -3.17 12.72
N LEU A 163 -5.12 -3.12 11.48
CA LEU A 163 -5.91 -2.03 10.92
C LEU A 163 -7.31 -2.51 10.56
N PHE A 164 -8.32 -1.90 11.18
CA PHE A 164 -9.71 -2.27 11.07
C PHE A 164 -10.57 -1.06 10.70
N ALA A 165 -11.59 -1.25 9.88
CA ALA A 165 -12.57 -0.22 9.60
C ALA A 165 -13.99 -0.74 9.80
N GLY A 166 -14.88 0.15 10.24
CA GLY A 166 -16.32 -0.08 10.26
C GLY A 166 -17.04 1.11 9.66
N GLY A 167 -18.09 0.87 8.86
CA GLY A 167 -18.80 1.99 8.26
C GLY A 167 -19.90 1.62 7.30
N ALA A 168 -20.33 2.61 6.54
CA ALA A 168 -21.42 2.51 5.58
C ALA A 168 -21.10 3.29 4.31
N SER A 169 -21.73 2.88 3.21
CA SER A 169 -21.68 3.56 1.92
C SER A 169 -23.07 3.53 1.26
N THR A 170 -23.38 4.54 0.46
CA THR A 170 -24.54 4.51 -0.43
C THR A 170 -24.33 3.59 -1.62
N ALA A 171 -23.07 3.36 -2.02
CA ALA A 171 -22.74 2.44 -3.11
C ALA A 171 -23.22 1.02 -2.79
N GLU A 172 -23.92 0.39 -3.73
CA GLU A 172 -24.37 -1.01 -3.59
C GLU A 172 -23.18 -1.97 -3.53
N ASP A 173 -22.15 -1.72 -4.33
CA ASP A 173 -20.89 -2.45 -4.38
C ASP A 173 -19.74 -1.47 -4.16
N VAL A 174 -19.18 -1.46 -2.95
CA VAL A 174 -18.12 -0.55 -2.53
C VAL A 174 -16.84 -0.68 -3.39
N PRO A 175 -16.38 -1.88 -3.77
CA PRO A 175 -15.25 -2.04 -4.70
C PRO A 175 -15.38 -1.31 -6.03
N GLN A 176 -16.59 -1.04 -6.53
CA GLN A 176 -16.77 -0.23 -7.74
C GLN A 176 -16.37 1.25 -7.58
N LEU A 177 -16.09 1.69 -6.37
CA LEU A 177 -15.52 3.01 -6.08
C LEU A 177 -13.99 3.06 -6.27
N GLU A 178 -13.38 2.04 -6.87
CA GLU A 178 -11.93 1.88 -7.03
C GLU A 178 -11.19 1.84 -5.69
N THR A 179 -11.68 0.98 -4.81
CA THR A 179 -11.03 0.73 -3.53
C THR A 179 -9.76 -0.11 -3.73
N GLY A 180 -8.75 0.17 -2.90
CA GLY A 180 -7.56 -0.65 -2.79
C GLY A 180 -7.78 -1.93 -2.03
N GLY A 181 -6.80 -2.83 -2.07
CA GLY A 181 -6.84 -4.10 -1.36
C GLY A 181 -6.90 -3.94 0.17
N HIS A 182 -6.35 -2.82 0.66
CA HIS A 182 -6.33 -2.48 2.09
C HIS A 182 -7.35 -1.38 2.46
N ASP A 183 -8.28 -1.06 1.57
CA ASP A 183 -9.33 -0.08 1.83
C ASP A 183 -10.55 -0.72 2.50
N PRO A 184 -11.49 0.07 3.08
CA PRO A 184 -12.79 -0.46 3.46
C PRO A 184 -13.55 -0.95 2.22
N VAL A 185 -13.81 -2.25 2.11
CA VAL A 185 -14.37 -2.88 0.89
C VAL A 185 -15.84 -3.24 1.01
N GLN A 186 -16.46 -3.07 2.18
CA GLN A 186 -17.87 -3.43 2.41
C GLN A 186 -18.52 -2.57 3.48
N ARG A 187 -19.84 -2.51 3.46
CA ARG A 187 -20.63 -1.96 4.57
C ARG A 187 -20.46 -2.85 5.80
N GLY A 188 -20.45 -2.27 7.00
CA GLY A 188 -20.15 -3.00 8.23
C GLY A 188 -18.66 -2.98 8.54
N PHE A 189 -18.06 -4.11 8.84
CA PHE A 189 -16.68 -4.20 9.30
C PHE A 189 -15.77 -4.81 8.23
N THR A 190 -14.59 -4.23 8.08
CA THR A 190 -13.49 -4.72 7.24
C THR A 190 -12.24 -4.85 8.08
N VAL A 191 -11.56 -6.00 8.00
CA VAL A 191 -10.16 -6.14 8.41
C VAL A 191 -9.33 -5.65 7.24
N GLN A 192 -8.78 -4.44 7.33
CA GLN A 192 -8.08 -3.80 6.22
C GLN A 192 -6.66 -4.36 6.06
N ASN A 193 -5.97 -4.52 7.18
CA ASN A 193 -4.61 -5.00 7.22
C ASN A 193 -4.33 -5.66 8.58
N VAL A 194 -3.73 -6.82 8.57
CA VAL A 194 -3.07 -7.41 9.73
C VAL A 194 -1.69 -7.80 9.27
N GLU A 195 -0.69 -7.04 9.69
CA GLU A 195 0.66 -7.16 9.16
C GLU A 195 1.62 -7.65 10.25
N MET A 196 2.51 -8.55 9.87
CA MET A 196 3.63 -8.98 10.69
C MET A 196 4.93 -8.66 9.96
N VAL A 197 5.79 -7.86 10.60
CA VAL A 197 7.09 -7.47 10.05
C VAL A 197 8.20 -8.11 10.88
N VAL A 198 9.15 -8.71 10.17
CA VAL A 198 10.41 -9.21 10.71
C VAL A 198 11.54 -8.45 10.03
N GLU A 199 12.34 -7.73 10.80
CA GLU A 199 13.49 -7.00 10.27
C GLU A 199 14.73 -7.23 11.13
N GLY A 200 15.91 -7.14 10.54
CA GLY A 200 17.14 -7.28 11.32
C GLY A 200 18.41 -7.16 10.49
N ALA A 201 19.54 -7.09 11.21
CA ALA A 201 20.85 -7.21 10.59
C ALA A 201 21.12 -8.68 10.28
N VAL A 202 21.43 -8.98 9.01
CA VAL A 202 21.87 -10.31 8.59
C VAL A 202 23.36 -10.49 8.93
N ASP A 203 24.15 -9.50 8.56
CA ASP A 203 25.58 -9.41 8.79
C ASP A 203 26.01 -7.91 8.72
N PRO A 204 27.30 -7.55 8.82
CA PRO A 204 27.75 -6.16 8.70
C PRO A 204 27.43 -5.48 7.35
N TYR A 205 27.12 -6.27 6.31
CA TYR A 205 26.94 -5.77 4.94
C TYR A 205 25.47 -5.69 4.52
N PHE A 206 24.58 -6.44 5.19
CA PHE A 206 23.18 -6.56 4.78
C PHE A 206 22.21 -6.48 5.96
N ARG A 207 21.07 -5.83 5.71
CA ARG A 207 19.86 -5.91 6.54
C ARG A 207 18.78 -6.63 5.75
N GLY A 208 17.99 -7.46 6.45
CA GLY A 208 16.84 -8.16 5.88
C GLY A 208 15.53 -7.62 6.45
N GLN A 209 14.49 -7.67 5.63
CA GLN A 209 13.12 -7.37 6.03
C GLN A 209 12.17 -8.32 5.33
N GLY A 210 11.13 -8.76 6.06
CA GLY A 210 10.03 -9.54 5.53
C GLY A 210 8.71 -9.06 6.13
N ASN A 211 7.72 -8.78 5.28
CA ASN A 211 6.39 -8.35 5.66
C ASN A 211 5.38 -9.39 5.18
N MET A 212 4.58 -9.90 6.10
CA MET A 212 3.49 -10.85 5.84
C MET A 212 2.18 -10.20 6.22
N VAL A 213 1.24 -10.19 5.29
CA VAL A 213 -0.09 -9.61 5.47
C VAL A 213 -1.14 -10.72 5.52
N TYR A 214 -2.00 -10.65 6.50
CA TYR A 214 -3.16 -11.49 6.67
C TYR A 214 -4.39 -10.70 6.25
N GLN A 215 -5.10 -11.20 5.24
CA GLN A 215 -6.33 -10.58 4.73
C GLN A 215 -7.52 -11.50 4.98
N ILE A 216 -8.67 -10.90 5.23
CA ILE A 216 -9.95 -11.61 5.37
C ILE A 216 -10.88 -11.09 4.28
N ASP A 217 -11.30 -11.98 3.39
CA ASP A 217 -12.23 -11.64 2.33
C ASP A 217 -13.68 -11.48 2.86
N LYS A 218 -14.59 -11.01 1.99
CA LYS A 218 -16.01 -10.80 2.32
C LYS A 218 -16.74 -12.09 2.73
N MET A 219 -16.19 -13.25 2.42
CA MET A 219 -16.76 -14.56 2.74
C MET A 219 -16.17 -15.17 4.02
N GLY A 220 -15.22 -14.45 4.68
CA GLY A 220 -14.51 -14.90 5.87
C GLY A 220 -13.32 -15.83 5.58
N GLY A 221 -12.94 -15.98 4.31
CA GLY A 221 -11.72 -16.69 3.91
C GLY A 221 -10.49 -15.89 4.29
N THR A 222 -9.50 -16.53 4.94
CA THR A 222 -8.23 -15.89 5.28
C THR A 222 -7.16 -16.25 4.26
N THR A 223 -6.46 -15.25 3.73
CA THR A 223 -5.28 -15.42 2.88
C THR A 223 -4.07 -14.83 3.57
N VAL A 224 -2.89 -15.41 3.31
CA VAL A 224 -1.61 -14.90 3.79
C VAL A 224 -0.79 -14.53 2.56
N GLU A 225 -0.36 -13.29 2.51
CA GLU A 225 0.42 -12.76 1.42
C GLU A 225 1.82 -12.36 1.89
N LEU A 226 2.85 -12.74 1.14
CA LEU A 226 4.19 -12.20 1.31
C LEU A 226 4.26 -10.87 0.57
N GLU A 227 4.11 -9.78 1.30
CA GLU A 227 4.07 -8.45 0.70
C GLU A 227 5.46 -7.95 0.34
N GLU A 228 6.42 -8.10 1.25
CA GLU A 228 7.82 -7.79 1.01
C GLU A 228 8.74 -8.87 1.60
N ALA A 229 9.85 -9.16 0.93
CA ALA A 229 10.96 -9.96 1.43
C ALA A 229 12.23 -9.56 0.67
N TYR A 230 13.09 -8.77 1.31
CA TYR A 230 14.27 -8.23 0.65
C TYR A 230 15.48 -8.06 1.58
N LEU A 231 16.64 -7.96 0.94
CA LEU A 231 17.89 -7.54 1.56
C LEU A 231 18.28 -6.15 1.07
N THR A 232 18.84 -5.34 1.98
CA THR A 232 19.41 -4.03 1.67
C THR A 232 20.87 -4.01 2.08
N SER A 233 21.74 -3.55 1.17
CA SER A 233 23.16 -3.37 1.47
C SER A 233 23.38 -2.17 2.40
N THR A 234 24.35 -2.28 3.33
CA THR A 234 24.66 -1.25 4.32
C THR A 234 26.05 -0.61 4.14
N ALA A 235 26.88 -1.18 3.27
CA ALA A 235 28.31 -0.83 3.20
C ALA A 235 28.85 -0.73 1.75
N LEU A 236 28.03 -0.26 0.81
CA LEU A 236 28.54 0.04 -0.54
C LEU A 236 29.25 1.39 -0.55
N SER A 237 30.36 1.48 -1.30
CA SER A 237 31.10 2.71 -1.50
C SER A 237 30.34 3.71 -2.39
N HIS A 238 30.76 4.98 -2.37
CA HIS A 238 30.24 6.05 -3.22
C HIS A 238 28.75 6.36 -3.00
N ASP A 239 28.29 6.23 -1.74
CA ASP A 239 26.90 6.51 -1.35
C ASP A 239 25.85 5.72 -2.16
N LEU A 240 26.25 4.52 -2.59
CA LEU A 240 25.37 3.58 -3.26
C LEU A 240 24.69 2.65 -2.25
N GLN A 241 23.45 2.31 -2.53
CA GLN A 241 22.72 1.27 -1.83
C GLN A 241 22.02 0.35 -2.81
N MET A 242 22.05 -0.95 -2.55
CA MET A 242 21.32 -1.96 -3.32
C MET A 242 20.24 -2.60 -2.43
N LYS A 243 19.04 -2.78 -2.98
CA LYS A 243 17.94 -3.57 -2.42
C LYS A 243 17.65 -4.70 -3.42
N ALA A 244 17.44 -5.93 -2.95
CA ALA A 244 17.11 -7.06 -3.82
C ALA A 244 16.14 -8.01 -3.10
N GLY A 245 15.13 -8.46 -3.83
CA GLY A 245 14.06 -9.32 -3.33
C GLY A 245 12.70 -8.89 -3.85
N MET A 246 11.64 -9.17 -3.08
CA MET A 246 10.26 -8.69 -3.30
C MET A 246 10.08 -7.40 -2.52
N TYR A 247 9.70 -6.31 -3.16
CA TYR A 247 9.54 -5.00 -2.51
C TYR A 247 8.62 -4.08 -3.30
N PHE A 248 8.01 -3.10 -2.60
CA PHE A 248 7.27 -2.02 -3.23
C PHE A 248 8.20 -1.13 -4.05
N THR A 249 7.79 -0.88 -5.28
CA THR A 249 8.52 0.00 -6.19
C THR A 249 8.46 1.44 -5.70
N GLU A 250 9.56 2.15 -5.70
CA GLU A 250 9.61 3.58 -5.40
C GLU A 250 9.01 4.39 -6.57
N PHE A 251 7.69 4.28 -6.77
CA PHE A 251 6.93 5.08 -7.72
C PHE A 251 6.12 6.13 -6.95
N GLY A 252 6.44 7.41 -7.13
CA GLY A 252 5.89 8.46 -6.27
C GLY A 252 6.38 8.32 -4.83
N ARG A 253 5.64 8.88 -3.90
CA ARG A 253 5.93 8.84 -2.46
C ARG A 253 5.09 7.80 -1.73
N LEU A 254 3.81 7.63 -2.14
CA LEU A 254 2.85 6.81 -1.39
C LEU A 254 3.03 5.31 -1.64
N ASN A 255 3.38 4.91 -2.86
CA ASN A 255 3.42 3.49 -3.23
C ASN A 255 4.37 2.63 -2.37
N ALA A 256 5.43 3.21 -1.84
CA ALA A 256 6.37 2.51 -0.96
C ALA A 256 5.99 2.57 0.53
N GLN A 257 4.78 3.05 0.85
CA GLN A 257 4.27 3.19 2.21
C GLN A 257 3.19 2.14 2.48
N HIS A 258 3.32 1.46 3.62
CA HIS A 258 2.32 0.49 4.06
C HIS A 258 1.02 1.16 4.54
N PRO A 259 -0.14 0.49 4.46
CA PRO A 259 -1.46 1.06 4.76
C PRO A 259 -1.59 1.67 6.15
N HIS A 260 -0.91 1.10 7.15
CA HIS A 260 -0.92 1.63 8.52
C HIS A 260 -0.27 3.02 8.62
N THR A 261 0.63 3.39 7.69
CA THR A 261 1.28 4.71 7.67
C THR A 261 0.49 5.76 6.88
N TRP A 262 -0.59 5.36 6.19
CA TRP A 262 -1.37 6.30 5.40
C TRP A 262 -2.12 7.31 6.26
N ASP A 263 -2.21 8.53 5.75
CA ASP A 263 -2.91 9.64 6.40
C ASP A 263 -4.45 9.58 6.21
N PHE A 264 -4.96 8.69 5.37
CA PHE A 264 -6.38 8.46 5.07
C PHE A 264 -6.73 6.97 5.24
N ALA A 265 -8.01 6.67 5.40
CA ALA A 265 -8.49 5.30 5.59
C ALA A 265 -8.45 4.43 4.32
N ASP A 266 -8.22 5.07 3.18
CA ASP A 266 -8.18 4.49 1.86
C ASP A 266 -7.06 5.10 1.01
N GLN A 267 -6.60 4.36 -0.01
CA GLN A 267 -5.61 4.89 -0.95
C GLN A 267 -6.24 5.92 -1.91
N PRO A 268 -5.42 6.84 -2.48
CA PRO A 268 -5.89 7.73 -3.54
C PRO A 268 -6.34 6.97 -4.77
N LEU A 269 -7.40 7.47 -5.45
CA LEU A 269 -7.94 6.88 -6.68
C LEU A 269 -6.88 6.67 -7.77
N VAL A 270 -5.94 7.61 -7.90
CA VAL A 270 -4.87 7.54 -8.90
C VAL A 270 -3.90 6.39 -8.63
N SER A 271 -3.61 6.10 -7.35
CA SER A 271 -2.74 4.99 -6.96
C SER A 271 -3.41 3.65 -7.28
N GLY A 272 -4.66 3.45 -6.89
CA GLY A 272 -5.43 2.24 -7.20
C GLY A 272 -5.53 1.96 -8.69
N ARG A 273 -5.83 2.97 -9.49
CA ARG A 273 -5.99 2.81 -10.95
C ARG A 273 -4.68 2.49 -11.67
N PHE A 274 -3.58 3.12 -11.31
CA PHE A 274 -2.34 3.00 -12.09
C PHE A 274 -1.33 2.03 -11.50
N LEU A 275 -1.31 1.87 -10.19
CA LEU A 275 -0.37 0.98 -9.51
C LEU A 275 -1.01 -0.33 -9.08
N GLY A 276 -2.34 -0.38 -9.04
CA GLY A 276 -3.13 -1.53 -8.63
C GLY A 276 -3.66 -1.41 -7.20
N PRO A 277 -4.62 -2.28 -6.82
CA PRO A 277 -5.24 -2.23 -5.50
C PRO A 277 -4.23 -2.46 -4.37
N ASP A 278 -3.20 -3.28 -4.60
CA ASP A 278 -2.16 -3.62 -3.63
C ASP A 278 -0.83 -2.90 -3.92
N GLY A 279 -0.87 -1.82 -4.71
CA GLY A 279 0.29 -1.06 -5.13
C GLY A 279 1.20 -1.78 -6.13
N LEU A 280 2.14 -1.05 -6.70
CA LEU A 280 3.13 -1.61 -7.63
C LEU A 280 4.28 -2.21 -6.83
N ARG A 281 4.45 -3.53 -6.90
CA ARG A 281 5.53 -4.29 -6.26
C ARG A 281 5.90 -5.52 -7.07
N GLY A 282 7.07 -6.06 -6.81
CA GLY A 282 7.51 -7.27 -7.49
C GLY A 282 8.93 -7.68 -7.11
N PRO A 283 9.33 -8.93 -7.41
CA PRO A 283 10.70 -9.36 -7.22
C PRO A 283 11.63 -8.65 -8.21
N GLY A 284 12.79 -8.19 -7.70
CA GLY A 284 13.75 -7.47 -8.52
C GLY A 284 14.94 -6.95 -7.73
N ALA A 285 15.61 -5.97 -8.31
CA ALA A 285 16.71 -5.25 -7.69
C ALA A 285 16.57 -3.74 -7.90
N ARG A 286 16.93 -2.96 -6.89
CA ARG A 286 17.00 -1.51 -6.92
C ARG A 286 18.41 -1.08 -6.58
N LEU A 287 18.94 -0.16 -7.36
CA LEU A 287 20.13 0.62 -7.03
C LEU A 287 19.69 2.03 -6.68
N SER A 288 20.16 2.58 -5.56
CA SER A 288 20.05 4.00 -5.28
C SER A 288 21.42 4.64 -5.10
N TRP A 289 21.47 5.94 -5.37
CA TRP A 289 22.66 6.78 -5.27
C TRP A 289 22.31 8.10 -4.63
N LEU A 290 22.89 8.36 -3.47
CA LEU A 290 22.82 9.66 -2.82
C LEU A 290 23.82 10.59 -3.49
N ALA A 291 23.33 11.57 -4.24
CA ALA A 291 24.18 12.49 -4.97
C ALA A 291 24.92 13.45 -4.01
N PRO A 292 26.20 13.78 -4.25
CA PRO A 292 26.99 14.68 -3.41
C PRO A 292 26.63 16.16 -3.66
N THR A 293 25.36 16.51 -3.45
CA THR A 293 24.82 17.87 -3.60
C THR A 293 24.74 18.57 -2.24
N SER A 294 24.61 19.90 -2.22
CA SER A 294 24.42 20.67 -0.98
C SER A 294 23.05 20.50 -0.32
N PHE A 295 22.13 19.84 -0.99
CA PHE A 295 20.80 19.46 -0.51
C PHE A 295 20.57 17.99 -0.82
N TYR A 296 19.68 17.32 -0.08
CA TYR A 296 19.39 15.93 -0.34
C TYR A 296 18.91 15.72 -1.78
N THR A 297 19.58 14.82 -2.49
CA THR A 297 19.15 14.32 -3.80
C THR A 297 19.51 12.85 -3.92
N GLU A 298 18.53 12.01 -4.14
CA GLU A 298 18.72 10.58 -4.33
C GLU A 298 18.11 10.15 -5.67
N ALA A 299 18.88 9.39 -6.43
CA ALA A 299 18.45 8.77 -7.68
C ALA A 299 18.27 7.25 -7.46
N PHE A 300 17.21 6.70 -8.01
CA PHE A 300 16.86 5.28 -7.91
C PHE A 300 16.69 4.68 -9.30
N LEU A 301 17.06 3.43 -9.45
CA LEU A 301 16.72 2.59 -10.59
C LEU A 301 16.27 1.24 -10.09
N SER A 302 14.98 0.95 -10.19
CA SER A 302 14.42 -0.38 -9.94
C SER A 302 14.29 -1.15 -11.25
N ILE A 303 14.65 -2.42 -11.21
CA ILE A 303 14.45 -3.40 -12.30
C ILE A 303 13.72 -4.58 -11.67
N GLN A 304 12.48 -4.83 -12.10
CA GLN A 304 11.60 -5.80 -11.46
C GLN A 304 10.85 -6.65 -12.49
N ASN A 305 10.36 -7.79 -12.05
CA ASN A 305 9.27 -8.46 -12.77
C ASN A 305 7.99 -7.63 -12.63
N SER A 306 7.16 -7.60 -13.68
CA SER A 306 5.91 -6.83 -13.70
C SER A 306 4.73 -7.72 -14.02
N GLN A 307 4.43 -8.72 -13.18
CA GLN A 307 3.37 -9.70 -13.44
C GLN A 307 2.46 -9.89 -12.22
N GLY A 308 1.20 -10.25 -12.48
CA GLY A 308 0.19 -10.48 -11.45
C GLY A 308 -0.51 -9.20 -10.99
N GLY A 309 -1.42 -9.31 -10.05
CA GLY A 309 -2.28 -8.22 -9.55
C GLY A 309 -1.53 -7.02 -8.96
N THR A 310 -0.26 -7.22 -8.57
CA THR A 310 0.63 -6.14 -8.10
C THR A 310 1.34 -5.38 -9.22
N ALA A 311 0.92 -5.59 -10.48
CA ALA A 311 1.47 -4.91 -11.67
C ALA A 311 0.36 -4.55 -12.68
N ALA A 312 -0.76 -4.02 -12.19
CA ALA A 312 -2.01 -3.75 -12.92
C ALA A 312 -1.84 -2.93 -14.22
N SER A 313 -0.90 -1.98 -14.27
CA SER A 313 -0.59 -1.24 -15.51
C SER A 313 0.39 -1.95 -16.44
N PHE A 314 0.85 -3.14 -16.11
CA PHE A 314 1.85 -3.88 -16.86
C PHE A 314 1.36 -5.27 -17.24
N ARG A 315 2.03 -6.36 -16.86
CA ARG A 315 1.66 -7.71 -17.31
C ARG A 315 0.51 -8.35 -16.53
N ASP A 316 -0.04 -7.68 -15.55
CA ASP A 316 -1.26 -8.01 -14.82
C ASP A 316 -1.59 -9.54 -14.68
N VAL A 317 -2.81 -9.88 -14.31
CA VAL A 317 -3.28 -11.27 -14.18
C VAL A 317 -3.79 -11.78 -15.52
N PRO A 318 -3.24 -12.88 -16.07
CA PRO A 318 -3.74 -13.47 -17.31
C PRO A 318 -5.22 -13.86 -17.21
N GLY A 319 -5.98 -13.49 -18.25
CA GLY A 319 -7.42 -13.76 -18.34
C GLY A 319 -8.31 -12.61 -17.82
N GLU A 320 -7.79 -11.67 -17.03
CA GLU A 320 -8.52 -10.44 -16.73
C GLU A 320 -8.72 -9.59 -18.00
N VAL A 321 -9.69 -8.69 -17.94
CA VAL A 321 -10.07 -7.85 -19.08
C VAL A 321 -9.74 -6.39 -18.79
N VAL A 322 -8.84 -5.81 -19.56
CA VAL A 322 -8.45 -4.40 -19.47
C VAL A 322 -8.75 -3.71 -20.80
N PHE A 323 -9.51 -2.62 -20.76
CA PHE A 323 -9.99 -1.91 -21.94
C PHE A 323 -10.63 -2.86 -22.99
N GLY A 324 -11.39 -3.86 -22.50
CA GLY A 324 -12.12 -4.85 -23.30
C GLY A 324 -11.25 -5.91 -23.97
N ARG A 325 -10.01 -6.02 -23.60
CA ARG A 325 -9.07 -7.01 -24.13
C ARG A 325 -8.61 -7.95 -23.01
N PRO A 326 -8.61 -9.28 -23.24
CA PRO A 326 -8.10 -10.20 -22.25
C PRO A 326 -6.59 -10.04 -22.12
N ILE A 327 -6.12 -10.01 -20.89
CA ILE A 327 -4.68 -10.02 -20.56
C ILE A 327 -4.09 -11.38 -20.96
N GLN A 328 -3.07 -11.36 -21.79
CA GLN A 328 -2.35 -12.54 -22.26
C GLN A 328 -1.21 -12.86 -21.31
N GLU A 329 -0.95 -14.16 -21.13
CA GLU A 329 0.25 -14.60 -20.43
C GLU A 329 1.50 -14.20 -21.23
N ARG A 330 2.41 -13.47 -20.58
CA ARG A 330 3.64 -12.98 -21.19
C ARG A 330 4.83 -13.25 -20.26
N PRO A 331 5.51 -14.40 -20.41
CA PRO A 331 6.66 -14.75 -19.59
C PRO A 331 7.86 -13.83 -19.85
N VAL A 332 8.74 -13.69 -18.86
CA VAL A 332 10.04 -13.03 -19.04
C VAL A 332 10.94 -13.91 -19.91
N ARG A 333 11.33 -13.43 -21.07
CA ARG A 333 12.24 -14.10 -22.01
C ARG A 333 13.56 -13.35 -22.18
N SER A 334 13.54 -12.05 -21.91
CA SER A 334 14.68 -11.16 -22.05
C SER A 334 14.60 -10.00 -21.07
N THR A 335 15.68 -9.22 -20.97
CA THR A 335 15.66 -7.96 -20.19
C THR A 335 14.62 -6.95 -20.68
N GLY A 336 14.20 -7.02 -21.95
CA GLY A 336 13.12 -6.20 -22.51
C GLY A 336 11.73 -6.51 -21.94
N ASP A 337 11.57 -7.64 -21.26
CA ASP A 337 10.33 -8.04 -20.59
C ASP A 337 10.30 -7.66 -19.10
N LEU A 338 11.32 -6.97 -18.61
CA LEU A 338 11.36 -6.44 -17.25
C LEU A 338 10.74 -5.03 -17.18
N LEU A 339 10.36 -4.65 -15.98
CA LEU A 339 9.93 -3.30 -15.61
C LEU A 339 11.14 -2.50 -15.18
N PHE A 340 11.32 -1.31 -15.74
CA PHE A 340 12.37 -0.34 -15.39
C PHE A 340 11.73 0.88 -14.78
N VAL A 341 12.15 1.25 -13.57
CA VAL A 341 11.59 2.39 -12.84
C VAL A 341 12.71 3.31 -12.35
N PRO A 342 13.15 4.28 -13.17
CA PRO A 342 13.98 5.38 -12.72
C PRO A 342 13.16 6.39 -11.90
N ARG A 343 13.74 6.88 -10.80
CA ARG A 343 13.21 7.94 -9.93
C ARG A 343 14.33 8.88 -9.50
N ILE A 344 14.01 10.14 -9.35
CA ILE A 344 14.83 11.13 -8.66
C ILE A 344 13.98 11.84 -7.61
N ALA A 345 14.53 12.07 -6.43
CA ALA A 345 13.89 12.82 -5.36
C ALA A 345 14.89 13.81 -4.75
N SER A 346 14.44 15.03 -4.49
CA SER A 346 15.26 16.09 -3.88
C SER A 346 14.49 16.78 -2.76
N SER A 347 15.16 17.07 -1.65
CA SER A 347 14.59 17.76 -0.50
C SER A 347 15.31 19.08 -0.24
N PHE A 348 14.55 20.12 0.03
CA PHE A 348 15.01 21.48 0.25
C PHE A 348 14.48 22.00 1.59
N ASP A 349 15.35 22.46 2.46
CA ASP A 349 14.97 23.23 3.64
C ASP A 349 14.68 24.67 3.22
N LEU A 350 13.40 25.03 3.11
CA LEU A 350 12.97 26.39 2.75
C LEU A 350 13.19 27.37 3.91
N SER A 351 13.16 26.88 5.13
CA SER A 351 13.49 27.57 6.37
C SER A 351 13.75 26.54 7.48
N GLU A 352 14.10 26.99 8.68
CA GLU A 352 14.25 26.13 9.87
C GLU A 352 12.98 25.34 10.22
N THR A 353 11.82 25.81 9.78
CA THR A 353 10.50 25.22 10.08
C THR A 353 9.83 24.59 8.89
N GLN A 354 10.42 24.64 7.69
CA GLN A 354 9.77 24.20 6.45
C GLN A 354 10.70 23.38 5.58
N THR A 355 10.23 22.21 5.18
CA THR A 355 10.92 21.32 4.25
C THR A 355 10.02 21.03 3.05
N LEU A 356 10.58 21.07 1.85
CA LEU A 356 9.94 20.71 0.59
C LEU A 356 10.68 19.54 -0.05
N LEU A 357 9.98 18.44 -0.35
CA LEU A 357 10.49 17.34 -1.14
C LEU A 357 9.76 17.30 -2.49
N LEU A 358 10.52 17.16 -3.56
CA LEU A 358 10.01 16.98 -4.92
C LEU A 358 10.55 15.68 -5.49
N GLY A 359 9.70 14.92 -6.18
CA GLY A 359 10.07 13.70 -6.85
C GLY A 359 9.55 13.61 -8.28
N ALA A 360 10.29 12.94 -9.13
CA ALA A 360 9.86 12.56 -10.48
C ALA A 360 10.19 11.09 -10.73
N THR A 361 9.23 10.36 -11.28
CA THR A 361 9.33 8.91 -11.51
C THR A 361 8.81 8.58 -12.90
N ALA A 362 9.44 7.60 -13.55
CA ALA A 362 8.90 6.99 -14.75
C ALA A 362 8.95 5.46 -14.60
N ALA A 363 8.01 4.76 -15.23
CA ALA A 363 8.02 3.30 -15.31
C ALA A 363 7.78 2.86 -16.76
N PHE A 364 8.59 1.91 -17.21
CA PHE A 364 8.57 1.40 -18.59
C PHE A 364 8.61 -0.12 -18.55
N GLY A 365 7.57 -0.76 -19.07
CA GLY A 365 7.50 -2.22 -19.08
C GLY A 365 6.56 -2.75 -20.16
N PRO A 366 6.57 -4.06 -20.40
CA PRO A 366 5.57 -4.73 -21.20
C PRO A 366 4.23 -4.75 -20.48
N ASN A 367 3.14 -4.84 -21.25
CA ASN A 367 1.83 -5.15 -20.70
C ASN A 367 1.24 -6.40 -21.36
N GLY A 368 0.12 -6.89 -20.81
CA GLY A 368 -0.54 -8.11 -21.26
C GLY A 368 -1.60 -7.92 -22.33
N ALA A 369 -1.89 -6.68 -22.81
CA ALA A 369 -2.92 -6.41 -23.79
C ALA A 369 -2.54 -6.72 -25.25
N GLY A 370 -1.41 -7.41 -25.43
CA GLY A 370 -0.92 -7.87 -26.72
C GLY A 370 0.52 -8.39 -26.65
N SER A 371 0.98 -8.97 -27.75
CA SER A 371 2.27 -9.67 -27.80
C SER A 371 3.49 -8.73 -27.72
N ARG A 372 3.36 -7.49 -28.12
CA ARG A 372 4.43 -6.48 -28.19
C ARG A 372 4.06 -5.16 -27.50
N THR A 373 2.92 -5.10 -26.87
CA THR A 373 2.39 -3.90 -26.23
C THR A 373 3.19 -3.52 -25.00
N ARG A 374 3.28 -2.23 -24.72
CA ARG A 374 4.04 -1.66 -23.62
C ARG A 374 3.23 -0.60 -22.88
N THR A 375 3.57 -0.43 -21.61
CA THR A 375 3.06 0.69 -20.80
C THR A 375 4.19 1.65 -20.47
N ARG A 376 3.84 2.94 -20.47
CA ARG A 376 4.66 4.02 -19.93
C ARG A 376 3.83 4.74 -18.89
N LEU A 377 4.34 4.80 -17.67
CA LEU A 377 3.74 5.52 -16.57
C LEU A 377 4.71 6.62 -16.14
N LEU A 378 4.24 7.86 -16.07
CA LEU A 378 5.00 9.02 -15.62
C LEU A 378 4.35 9.57 -14.36
N GLY A 379 5.13 9.92 -13.34
CA GLY A 379 4.66 10.47 -12.08
C GLY A 379 5.51 11.63 -11.59
N GLY A 380 4.86 12.56 -10.92
CA GLY A 380 5.50 13.62 -10.15
C GLY A 380 4.88 13.71 -8.77
N ASP A 381 5.70 13.92 -7.76
CA ASP A 381 5.26 14.04 -6.37
C ASP A 381 5.86 15.23 -5.67
N LEU A 382 5.07 15.77 -4.73
CA LEU A 382 5.43 16.91 -3.88
C LEU A 382 5.04 16.56 -2.45
N PHE A 383 5.93 16.83 -1.51
CA PHE A 383 5.64 16.82 -0.09
C PHE A 383 6.23 18.05 0.57
N TRP A 384 5.39 18.86 1.21
CA TRP A 384 5.79 20.01 2.00
C TRP A 384 5.34 19.82 3.44
N LYS A 385 6.21 20.16 4.37
CA LYS A 385 5.92 20.13 5.80
C LYS A 385 6.33 21.43 6.45
N TRP A 386 5.45 21.98 7.27
CA TRP A 386 5.72 23.05 8.20
C TRP A 386 5.55 22.55 9.63
N LYS A 387 6.50 22.89 10.49
CA LYS A 387 6.47 22.60 11.92
C LYS A 387 7.28 23.66 12.66
N PRO A 388 6.70 24.41 13.62
CA PRO A 388 7.42 25.43 14.35
C PRO A 388 8.48 24.80 15.28
N ASN A 389 9.52 25.60 15.64
CA ASN A 389 10.64 25.12 16.46
C ASN A 389 10.22 24.80 17.90
N ASP A 390 9.17 25.43 18.41
CA ASP A 390 8.58 25.24 19.73
C ASP A 390 7.45 24.20 19.78
N ALA A 391 7.33 23.35 18.75
CA ALA A 391 6.33 22.31 18.68
C ALA A 391 6.48 21.30 19.82
N GLU A 392 5.46 21.18 20.67
CA GLU A 392 5.42 20.21 21.78
C GLU A 392 4.87 18.86 21.33
N GLY A 393 5.65 17.78 21.52
CA GLY A 393 5.24 16.44 21.10
C GLY A 393 4.95 16.32 19.62
N GLY A 394 5.58 17.19 18.79
CA GLY A 394 5.40 17.20 17.34
C GLY A 394 4.28 18.12 16.83
N PHE A 395 3.54 18.82 17.68
CA PHE A 395 2.40 19.69 17.32
C PHE A 395 2.66 21.16 17.69
N PRO A 396 2.08 22.15 16.94
CA PRO A 396 1.29 21.93 15.72
C PRO A 396 2.16 21.63 14.49
N PHE A 397 1.54 21.15 13.40
CA PHE A 397 2.18 21.00 12.11
C PHE A 397 1.18 21.11 10.96
N VAL A 398 1.69 21.40 9.76
CA VAL A 398 0.94 21.25 8.50
C VAL A 398 1.78 20.39 7.55
N LYS A 399 1.14 19.39 6.92
CA LYS A 399 1.70 18.59 5.83
C LYS A 399 0.84 18.80 4.58
N TRP A 400 1.48 18.95 3.44
CA TRP A 400 0.83 18.93 2.14
C TRP A 400 1.53 17.91 1.26
N GLN A 401 0.79 16.96 0.72
CA GLN A 401 1.29 15.95 -0.19
C GLN A 401 0.40 15.92 -1.43
N SER A 402 1.03 15.82 -2.61
CA SER A 402 0.35 15.69 -3.88
C SER A 402 1.14 14.79 -4.81
N GLU A 403 0.44 13.94 -5.55
CA GLU A 403 1.03 13.13 -6.62
C GLU A 403 0.14 13.20 -7.85
N ALA A 404 0.77 13.29 -9.02
CA ALA A 404 0.11 13.25 -10.31
C ALA A 404 0.75 12.16 -11.18
N MET A 405 -0.08 11.41 -11.89
CA MET A 405 0.35 10.30 -12.73
C MET A 405 -0.33 10.37 -14.09
N SER A 406 0.41 9.95 -15.14
CA SER A 406 -0.12 9.80 -16.49
C SER A 406 0.35 8.48 -17.09
N ARG A 407 -0.59 7.70 -17.62
CA ARG A 407 -0.34 6.41 -18.24
C ARG A 407 -0.59 6.47 -19.75
N ARG A 408 0.32 5.87 -20.51
CA ARG A 408 0.12 5.49 -21.91
C ARG A 408 0.18 3.96 -22.00
N TYR A 409 -0.96 3.36 -22.29
CA TYR A 409 -1.17 1.92 -22.34
C TYR A 409 -1.42 1.49 -23.80
N GLU A 410 -0.48 0.76 -24.38
CA GLU A 410 -0.61 0.24 -25.75
C GLU A 410 -1.43 -1.04 -25.74
N VAL A 411 -2.33 -1.21 -26.69
CA VAL A 411 -3.20 -2.38 -26.85
C VAL A 411 -3.19 -2.85 -28.29
N ASP A 412 -3.20 -4.17 -28.48
CA ASP A 412 -3.36 -4.77 -29.81
C ASP A 412 -4.83 -4.79 -30.22
N ALA A 413 -5.08 -4.97 -31.53
CA ALA A 413 -6.41 -5.21 -32.05
C ALA A 413 -6.98 -6.50 -31.49
N PHE A 414 -8.26 -6.49 -31.13
CA PHE A 414 -8.96 -7.65 -30.59
C PHE A 414 -10.34 -7.78 -31.22
N ALA A 415 -10.66 -8.99 -31.70
CA ALA A 415 -11.98 -9.35 -32.19
C ALA A 415 -12.61 -10.32 -31.17
N PRO A 416 -13.53 -9.86 -30.31
CA PRO A 416 -14.18 -10.74 -29.36
C PRO A 416 -15.07 -11.74 -30.09
N ASP A 417 -14.95 -13.01 -29.76
CA ASP A 417 -15.94 -14.02 -30.12
C ASP A 417 -17.28 -13.64 -29.47
N SER A 418 -18.36 -13.88 -30.17
CA SER A 418 -19.71 -13.40 -29.84
C SER A 418 -20.27 -13.78 -28.48
N GLY A 419 -19.49 -14.50 -27.65
CA GLY A 419 -19.85 -14.92 -26.30
C GLY A 419 -18.97 -14.44 -25.16
N THR A 420 -17.80 -13.85 -25.43
CA THR A 420 -16.75 -13.69 -24.38
C THR A 420 -16.72 -12.32 -23.70
N THR A 421 -17.17 -11.24 -24.34
CA THR A 421 -17.00 -9.88 -23.82
C THR A 421 -18.27 -9.05 -23.70
N GLY A 422 -19.44 -9.60 -24.01
CA GLY A 422 -20.70 -8.83 -24.01
C GLY A 422 -20.78 -7.74 -25.11
N VAL A 423 -19.72 -7.57 -25.91
CA VAL A 423 -19.61 -6.61 -27.02
C VAL A 423 -19.63 -7.38 -28.34
N GLY A 424 -20.80 -7.91 -28.68
CA GLY A 424 -20.97 -8.71 -29.89
C GLY A 424 -20.53 -7.98 -31.14
N GLY A 425 -19.56 -8.53 -31.89
CA GLY A 425 -19.21 -8.15 -33.24
C GLY A 425 -18.41 -6.86 -33.45
N LEU A 426 -17.99 -6.15 -32.39
CA LEU A 426 -17.15 -4.96 -32.50
C LEU A 426 -15.68 -5.33 -32.51
N ILE A 427 -14.99 -5.06 -33.60
CA ILE A 427 -13.51 -5.20 -33.64
C ILE A 427 -12.88 -4.00 -32.94
N LEU A 428 -12.11 -4.28 -31.88
CA LEU A 428 -11.34 -3.28 -31.16
C LEU A 428 -10.03 -3.02 -31.91
N PRO A 429 -9.73 -1.78 -32.32
CA PRO A 429 -8.48 -1.50 -33.01
C PRO A 429 -7.25 -1.56 -32.08
N ALA A 430 -6.08 -1.75 -32.66
CA ALA A 430 -4.83 -1.46 -31.96
C ALA A 430 -4.73 0.06 -31.74
N GLU A 431 -4.45 0.47 -30.49
CA GLU A 431 -4.37 1.88 -30.13
C GLU A 431 -3.45 2.11 -28.92
N ALA A 432 -3.19 3.36 -28.62
CA ALA A 432 -2.55 3.77 -27.38
C ALA A 432 -3.55 4.57 -26.53
N ILE A 433 -3.95 3.99 -25.43
CA ILE A 433 -4.90 4.56 -24.49
C ILE A 433 -4.13 5.45 -23.50
N VAL A 434 -4.62 6.67 -23.30
CA VAL A 434 -4.00 7.65 -22.39
C VAL A 434 -5.01 8.06 -21.35
N ASP A 435 -4.60 7.95 -20.09
CA ASP A 435 -5.32 8.45 -18.93
C ASP A 435 -4.36 9.13 -17.96
N TRP A 436 -4.90 9.92 -17.03
CA TRP A 436 -4.13 10.61 -16.01
C TRP A 436 -5.01 10.97 -14.82
N GLY A 437 -4.36 11.19 -13.71
CA GLY A 437 -5.02 11.63 -12.50
C GLY A 437 -4.05 12.22 -11.50
N PHE A 438 -4.59 12.73 -10.42
CA PHE A 438 -3.80 13.24 -9.30
C PHE A 438 -4.59 13.16 -8.01
N TYR A 439 -3.88 13.25 -6.91
CA TYR A 439 -4.46 13.61 -5.62
C TYR A 439 -3.67 14.73 -4.96
N SER A 440 -4.34 15.44 -4.08
CA SER A 440 -3.74 16.44 -3.21
C SER A 440 -4.36 16.35 -1.83
N GLN A 441 -3.52 16.24 -0.79
CA GLN A 441 -3.97 16.12 0.58
C GLN A 441 -3.23 17.10 1.50
N VAL A 442 -3.98 17.68 2.43
CA VAL A 442 -3.45 18.56 3.47
C VAL A 442 -3.85 18.00 4.83
N LEU A 443 -2.89 17.96 5.74
CA LEU A 443 -3.11 17.58 7.13
C LEU A 443 -2.68 18.72 8.05
N TRP A 444 -3.49 18.95 9.05
CA TRP A 444 -3.25 19.93 10.10
C TRP A 444 -3.29 19.26 11.47
N GLY A 445 -2.12 19.05 12.04
CA GLY A 445 -1.99 18.67 13.44
C GLY A 445 -2.17 19.89 14.31
N PHE A 446 -3.40 20.13 14.75
CA PHE A 446 -3.77 21.37 15.44
C PHE A 446 -3.58 21.31 16.96
N GLN A 447 -3.60 20.12 17.51
CA GLN A 447 -3.43 19.85 18.94
C GLN A 447 -2.73 18.50 19.11
N ARG A 448 -1.99 18.31 20.19
CA ARG A 448 -1.32 17.06 20.50
C ARG A 448 -2.26 15.86 20.37
N GLY A 449 -1.91 14.92 19.51
CA GLY A 449 -2.70 13.74 19.22
C GLY A 449 -3.88 13.95 18.27
N TRP A 450 -4.19 15.18 17.81
CA TRP A 450 -5.31 15.44 16.92
C TRP A 450 -4.87 16.01 15.57
N VAL A 451 -5.33 15.37 14.51
CA VAL A 451 -5.00 15.74 13.13
C VAL A 451 -6.30 15.79 12.31
N ALA A 452 -6.55 16.92 11.68
CA ALA A 452 -7.57 17.08 10.65
C ALA A 452 -6.94 16.94 9.27
N GLY A 453 -7.60 16.25 8.36
CA GLY A 453 -7.15 16.03 6.99
C GLY A 453 -8.22 16.34 5.96
N LEU A 454 -7.78 16.75 4.77
CA LEU A 454 -8.63 16.88 3.59
C LEU A 454 -7.86 16.40 2.37
N ARG A 455 -8.43 15.44 1.62
CA ARG A 455 -7.89 14.96 0.35
C ARG A 455 -8.89 15.19 -0.78
N ALA A 456 -8.38 15.60 -1.92
CA ALA A 456 -9.11 15.67 -3.18
C ALA A 456 -8.40 14.80 -4.22
N ASP A 457 -9.16 13.93 -4.86
CA ASP A 457 -8.71 13.01 -5.89
C ASP A 457 -9.41 13.33 -7.22
N TYR A 458 -8.70 13.20 -8.32
CA TYR A 458 -9.25 13.32 -9.67
C TYR A 458 -8.64 12.29 -10.61
N LEU A 459 -9.51 11.62 -11.36
CA LEU A 459 -9.13 10.73 -12.46
C LEU A 459 -9.85 11.15 -13.72
N ARG A 460 -9.10 11.42 -14.77
CA ARG A 460 -9.64 11.53 -16.11
C ARG A 460 -9.87 10.14 -16.66
N GLY A 461 -11.04 9.91 -17.23
CA GLY A 461 -11.34 8.68 -17.94
C GLY A 461 -10.41 8.46 -19.13
N ALA A 462 -10.18 7.19 -19.45
CA ALA A 462 -9.37 6.80 -20.59
C ALA A 462 -10.00 7.27 -21.91
N ASN A 463 -9.18 7.64 -22.89
CA ASN A 463 -9.64 8.15 -24.20
C ASN A 463 -10.04 7.05 -25.19
N SER A 464 -10.21 5.80 -24.74
CA SER A 464 -10.65 4.69 -25.60
C SER A 464 -12.10 4.87 -26.04
N LYS A 465 -12.33 4.99 -27.35
CA LYS A 465 -13.64 5.38 -27.91
C LYS A 465 -14.73 4.31 -27.96
N PRO A 466 -14.46 3.00 -28.06
CA PRO A 466 -15.54 2.02 -28.20
C PRO A 466 -16.20 1.58 -26.88
N TYR A 467 -15.68 1.98 -25.72
CA TYR A 467 -16.07 1.47 -24.41
C TYR A 467 -16.76 2.50 -23.52
N VAL A 468 -18.05 2.71 -23.79
CA VAL A 468 -18.92 3.52 -22.91
C VAL A 468 -19.16 2.82 -21.54
N SER A 469 -18.96 1.51 -21.47
CA SER A 469 -19.21 0.71 -20.25
C SER A 469 -17.97 0.31 -19.47
N ASP A 470 -16.74 0.64 -19.94
CA ASP A 470 -15.53 0.34 -19.21
C ASP A 470 -15.39 1.24 -17.97
N PRO A 471 -15.31 0.69 -16.75
CA PRO A 471 -15.14 1.49 -15.54
C PRO A 471 -13.91 2.42 -15.57
N MET A 472 -12.84 2.00 -16.27
CA MET A 472 -11.64 2.82 -16.45
C MET A 472 -11.85 3.99 -17.43
N GLY A 473 -12.90 3.95 -18.29
CA GLY A 473 -13.27 5.03 -19.20
C GLY A 473 -13.99 6.18 -18.51
N VAL A 474 -14.37 6.05 -17.25
CA VAL A 474 -15.21 7.02 -16.54
C VAL A 474 -14.35 8.00 -15.75
N GLU A 475 -14.65 9.29 -15.90
CA GLU A 475 -14.08 10.35 -15.07
C GLU A 475 -14.55 10.20 -13.63
N ARG A 476 -13.65 10.38 -12.66
CA ARG A 476 -13.96 10.29 -11.23
C ARG A 476 -13.31 11.40 -10.45
N TRP A 477 -13.97 11.81 -9.37
CA TRP A 477 -13.34 12.59 -8.34
C TRP A 477 -13.88 12.20 -6.95
N ARG A 478 -13.07 12.39 -5.95
CA ARG A 478 -13.39 12.12 -4.55
C ARG A 478 -12.94 13.28 -3.68
N LEU A 479 -13.73 13.61 -2.68
CA LEU A 479 -13.35 14.53 -1.61
C LEU A 479 -13.46 13.81 -0.27
N SER A 480 -12.37 13.79 0.50
CA SER A 480 -12.25 13.02 1.73
C SER A 480 -11.79 13.90 2.89
N PRO A 481 -12.68 14.52 3.66
CA PRO A 481 -12.33 15.05 4.98
C PRO A 481 -12.15 13.92 5.99
N ASN A 482 -11.18 14.05 6.91
CA ASN A 482 -10.99 13.14 8.03
C ASN A 482 -10.60 13.88 9.32
N LEU A 483 -10.82 13.18 10.43
CA LEU A 483 -10.33 13.56 11.75
C LEU A 483 -9.68 12.33 12.38
N THR A 484 -8.41 12.42 12.75
CA THR A 484 -7.64 11.35 13.37
C THR A 484 -7.24 11.75 14.78
N TRP A 485 -7.49 10.86 15.72
CA TRP A 485 -7.01 10.93 17.09
C TRP A 485 -5.96 9.85 17.34
N TYR A 486 -4.80 10.25 17.83
CA TYR A 486 -3.72 9.39 18.27
C TYR A 486 -3.70 9.36 19.80
N PRO A 487 -4.32 8.36 20.45
CA PRO A 487 -4.23 8.18 21.91
C PRO A 487 -2.78 8.05 22.38
N THR A 488 -1.99 7.31 21.60
CA THR A 488 -0.55 7.10 21.79
C THR A 488 0.14 7.04 20.42
N GLU A 489 1.45 6.89 20.40
CA GLU A 489 2.22 6.62 19.18
C GLU A 489 1.98 5.22 18.58
N PHE A 490 1.28 4.33 19.31
CA PHE A 490 1.01 2.94 18.92
C PHE A 490 -0.46 2.68 18.57
N SER A 491 -1.29 3.72 18.53
CA SER A 491 -2.70 3.56 18.21
C SER A 491 -3.28 4.81 17.59
N LYS A 492 -4.24 4.63 16.67
CA LYS A 492 -5.03 5.72 16.11
C LYS A 492 -6.49 5.34 15.93
N VAL A 493 -7.35 6.33 16.03
CA VAL A 493 -8.77 6.26 15.67
C VAL A 493 -9.04 7.37 14.66
N ARG A 494 -9.57 7.01 13.49
CA ARG A 494 -9.83 7.94 12.39
C ARG A 494 -11.29 7.86 11.97
N LEU A 495 -11.94 9.01 11.86
CA LEU A 495 -13.22 9.14 11.21
C LEU A 495 -13.01 9.82 9.86
N GLN A 496 -13.45 9.18 8.77
CA GLN A 496 -13.33 9.69 7.40
C GLN A 496 -14.67 9.64 6.70
N PHE A 497 -15.01 10.72 6.01
CA PHE A 497 -16.12 10.78 5.07
C PHE A 497 -15.57 10.86 3.65
N ASN A 498 -16.18 10.14 2.70
CA ASN A 498 -15.87 10.25 1.28
C ASN A 498 -17.12 10.69 0.52
N HIS A 499 -16.97 11.70 -0.32
CA HIS A 499 -17.91 12.05 -1.37
C HIS A 499 -17.29 11.69 -2.72
N ASP A 500 -17.86 10.70 -3.38
CA ASP A 500 -17.43 10.19 -4.68
C ASP A 500 -18.38 10.66 -5.78
N ARG A 501 -17.82 11.14 -6.90
CA ARG A 501 -18.56 11.34 -8.14
C ARG A 501 -17.98 10.46 -9.22
N VAL A 502 -18.84 9.61 -9.79
CA VAL A 502 -18.52 8.67 -10.86
C VAL A 502 -19.25 9.10 -12.12
N GLY A 503 -18.50 9.59 -13.10
CA GLY A 503 -19.06 10.17 -14.32
C GLY A 503 -19.87 11.42 -14.04
N THR A 504 -20.92 11.62 -14.85
CA THR A 504 -21.75 12.84 -14.82
C THR A 504 -22.94 12.77 -13.87
N SER A 505 -23.36 11.56 -13.43
CA SER A 505 -24.68 11.38 -12.81
C SER A 505 -24.69 10.57 -11.51
N ARG A 506 -23.60 9.89 -11.15
CA ARG A 506 -23.57 9.03 -9.95
C ARG A 506 -22.74 9.69 -8.85
N ASN A 507 -23.38 9.98 -7.73
CA ASN A 507 -22.72 10.40 -6.51
C ASN A 507 -22.89 9.30 -5.47
N GLU A 508 -21.82 9.03 -4.70
CA GLU A 508 -21.81 8.05 -3.63
C GLU A 508 -21.15 8.66 -2.39
N GLU A 509 -21.70 8.32 -1.25
CA GLU A 509 -21.24 8.79 0.05
C GLU A 509 -20.77 7.60 0.88
N SER A 510 -19.65 7.77 1.60
CA SER A 510 -19.17 6.74 2.53
C SER A 510 -18.69 7.37 3.82
N LEU A 511 -18.91 6.69 4.94
CA LEU A 511 -18.43 7.09 6.26
C LEU A 511 -17.73 5.90 6.90
N TRP A 512 -16.47 6.08 7.28
CA TRP A 512 -15.60 5.05 7.84
C TRP A 512 -15.03 5.47 9.19
N LEU A 513 -15.15 4.60 10.18
CA LEU A 513 -14.40 4.65 11.43
C LEU A 513 -13.29 3.61 11.36
N GLN A 514 -12.04 4.06 11.34
CA GLN A 514 -10.85 3.20 11.30
C GLN A 514 -10.17 3.19 12.67
N VAL A 515 -9.72 2.01 13.09
CA VAL A 515 -8.96 1.82 14.33
C VAL A 515 -7.69 1.04 14.00
N GLU A 516 -6.57 1.47 14.55
CA GLU A 516 -5.27 0.82 14.44
C GLU A 516 -4.63 0.61 15.80
N PHE A 517 -3.95 -0.50 15.94
CA PHE A 517 -3.02 -0.74 17.03
C PHE A 517 -1.75 -1.40 16.52
N LEU A 518 -0.65 -1.12 17.20
CA LEU A 518 0.69 -1.53 16.82
C LEU A 518 1.40 -2.15 18.02
N ILE A 519 1.99 -3.33 17.84
CA ILE A 519 2.72 -4.07 18.88
C ILE A 519 4.13 -4.34 18.35
N GLY A 520 5.13 -4.06 19.17
CA GLY A 520 6.54 -4.33 18.86
C GLY A 520 7.34 -3.10 18.47
N SER A 521 8.45 -3.32 17.78
CA SER A 521 9.45 -2.29 17.45
C SER A 521 9.23 -1.57 16.14
N HIS A 522 8.11 -1.80 15.46
CA HIS A 522 7.77 -1.09 14.23
C HIS A 522 7.69 0.42 14.48
N GLY A 523 8.14 1.21 13.53
CA GLY A 523 8.29 2.65 13.72
C GLY A 523 7.01 3.32 14.18
N ALA A 524 7.00 3.86 15.40
CA ALA A 524 5.92 4.66 15.95
C ALA A 524 5.51 5.79 14.99
N HIS A 525 4.24 6.20 15.04
CA HIS A 525 3.75 7.32 14.24
C HIS A 525 4.60 8.57 14.48
N LYS A 526 5.27 9.05 13.44
CA LYS A 526 6.13 10.25 13.50
C LYS A 526 5.29 11.49 13.19
N PHE A 527 5.18 12.40 14.12
CA PHE A 527 4.47 13.69 13.98
C PHE A 527 5.38 14.82 13.53
#